data_daaa92364717d4436021573d3e0d674c
#
_entry.id   daaa92364717d4436021573d3e0d674c
#
_cell.length_a   1.000
_cell.length_b   1.000
_cell.length_c   1.000
_cell.angle_alpha   90.00
_cell.angle_beta   90.00
_cell.angle_gamma   90.00
#
_symmetry.space_group_name_H-M   'P 1'
#
loop_
_entity.id
_entity.type
_entity.pdbx_description
1 polymer ?
#
loop_
_entity_poly.entity_id
_entity_poly.type
_entity_poly.pdbx_seq_one_letter_code
_entity_poly.pdbx_strand_id
1 'polypeptide(L)'
;MKYRNIWLATLVAATMVGCGPIEPTPNGDDLANLTMEYTIRQARSAKRGISGPMQLESDVTLLAPGVCWQYNWGASVPYAQLMHDNGMVFMPMAWNNHFGAAEMRAYKQSYPEAEYILAYNEPNLTDQANMTPEVAASYWPELKAFADEIGMKLISPAVNYGTLAGYSDPIKWLDEFFAQPGVSLDDVEGIAVHCYMPSGESLKSFIRRFDKYGKPVYMTEFCHAGSGITNDVPKQQSYMADVLNYMECDDKVGGYAWFMSRGSGSWKAISLLNTNANNPELTPLGKEYVYFSTFDKNCYYPTGEAFPAAHYRSNNAEALAEGTEWQNTPRIVASTDATGPVVLCDFFATFMWVEYGIEVAEDGNYELLARYSNLVDGTFGFEIDGQRVATKTFATTGAENVWKTDRTEGFALSKGRHTLRVVLDGGRANFNWFCLRKK
;
A
#
# COMPACT_ATOMS: atom_id res chain seq x y z
N MET A 1 14.77 -28.93 16.89
CA MET A 1 15.18 -27.80 17.77
C MET A 1 14.41 -26.56 17.30
N LYS A 2 13.60 -25.98 18.17
CA LYS A 2 12.74 -24.83 17.81
C LYS A 2 13.58 -23.55 17.78
N TYR A 3 13.76 -22.92 16.64
CA TYR A 3 14.30 -21.57 16.55
C TYR A 3 13.17 -20.55 16.72
N ARG A 4 13.24 -19.79 17.82
CA ARG A 4 12.40 -18.61 18.05
C ARG A 4 13.03 -17.45 17.28
N ASN A 5 12.34 -16.97 16.28
CA ASN A 5 12.67 -15.71 15.62
C ASN A 5 12.36 -14.56 16.59
N ILE A 6 13.39 -13.89 17.06
CA ILE A 6 13.28 -12.65 17.82
C ILE A 6 13.45 -11.52 16.80
N TRP A 7 12.37 -10.90 16.39
CA TRP A 7 12.40 -9.64 15.68
C TRP A 7 12.66 -8.52 16.68
N LEU A 8 13.85 -7.94 16.65
CA LEU A 8 14.11 -6.66 17.32
C LEU A 8 13.51 -5.55 16.46
N ALA A 9 12.34 -5.06 16.83
CA ALA A 9 11.82 -3.80 16.33
C ALA A 9 12.69 -2.67 16.89
N THR A 10 13.57 -2.13 16.06
CA THR A 10 14.29 -0.90 16.40
C THR A 10 13.30 0.25 16.27
N LEU A 11 12.78 0.69 17.41
CA LEU A 11 11.99 1.92 17.53
C LEU A 11 12.93 3.10 17.27
N VAL A 12 12.86 3.71 16.10
CA VAL A 12 13.44 5.05 15.90
C VAL A 12 12.49 6.02 16.59
N ALA A 13 12.80 6.35 17.83
CA ALA A 13 12.14 7.43 18.55
C ALA A 13 12.62 8.76 17.95
N ALA A 14 11.82 9.34 17.08
CA ALA A 14 11.89 10.77 16.82
C ALA A 14 11.52 11.47 18.12
N THR A 15 12.50 12.04 18.81
CA THR A 15 12.28 12.88 19.98
C THR A 15 11.54 14.13 19.56
N MET A 16 10.23 14.15 19.80
CA MET A 16 9.45 15.37 19.74
C MET A 16 9.39 16.03 21.12
N VAL A 17 9.72 17.27 21.08
CA VAL A 17 9.79 18.21 22.19
C VAL A 17 8.41 18.41 22.79
N GLY A 18 8.34 18.31 24.13
CA GLY A 18 7.49 19.11 25.00
C GLY A 18 6.00 18.79 25.02
N CYS A 19 5.59 17.97 25.99
CA CYS A 19 4.23 18.10 26.54
C CYS A 19 4.08 19.48 27.20
N GLY A 20 3.45 20.41 26.46
CA GLY A 20 2.82 21.57 27.09
C GLY A 20 1.50 21.14 27.78
N PRO A 21 1.06 21.84 28.81
CA PRO A 21 -0.21 21.54 29.47
C PRO A 21 -1.36 21.64 28.48
N ILE A 22 -2.29 20.69 28.56
CA ILE A 22 -3.55 20.71 27.80
C ILE A 22 -4.26 22.02 28.09
N GLU A 23 -4.35 22.89 27.07
CA GLU A 23 -5.12 24.13 27.19
C GLU A 23 -6.60 23.83 27.39
N PRO A 24 -7.34 24.69 28.13
CA PRO A 24 -8.74 24.46 28.41
C PRO A 24 -9.57 24.43 27.13
N THR A 25 -10.56 23.53 27.10
CA THR A 25 -11.48 23.28 25.98
C THR A 25 -12.01 24.58 25.38
N PRO A 26 -11.86 24.78 24.03
CA PRO A 26 -12.50 25.91 23.37
C PRO A 26 -14.03 25.91 23.60
N ASN A 27 -14.61 27.06 23.88
CA ASN A 27 -16.05 27.26 23.86
C ASN A 27 -16.59 26.87 22.47
N GLY A 28 -17.86 26.40 22.40
CA GLY A 28 -18.46 25.74 21.24
C GLY A 28 -18.31 26.42 19.87
N ASP A 29 -17.88 27.66 19.78
CA ASP A 29 -17.68 28.41 18.52
C ASP A 29 -16.31 28.14 17.85
N ASP A 30 -15.31 27.65 18.58
CA ASP A 30 -13.97 27.34 18.04
C ASP A 30 -13.82 25.92 17.47
N LEU A 31 -14.78 25.04 17.72
CA LEU A 31 -14.66 23.64 17.33
C LEU A 31 -14.53 23.46 15.79
N ALA A 32 -15.28 24.25 15.03
CA ALA A 32 -15.29 24.13 13.56
C ALA A 32 -13.89 24.34 12.93
N ASN A 33 -13.04 25.18 13.57
CA ASN A 33 -11.69 25.49 13.13
C ASN A 33 -10.62 24.63 13.82
N LEU A 34 -11.02 23.75 14.75
CA LEU A 34 -10.09 22.89 15.46
C LEU A 34 -9.35 21.96 14.47
N THR A 35 -8.04 22.01 14.50
CA THR A 35 -7.15 21.08 13.81
C THR A 35 -6.32 20.33 14.84
N MET A 36 -6.06 19.05 14.58
CA MET A 36 -5.23 18.20 15.43
C MET A 36 -4.20 17.51 14.57
N GLU A 37 -2.95 17.48 15.03
CA GLU A 37 -1.96 16.60 14.47
C GLU A 37 -2.29 15.15 14.85
N TYR A 38 -2.04 14.21 13.96
CA TYR A 38 -2.27 12.80 14.24
C TYR A 38 -1.00 11.96 14.06
N THR A 39 -0.95 10.87 14.81
CA THR A 39 0.14 9.89 14.72
C THR A 39 -0.28 8.71 13.86
N ILE A 40 0.56 8.33 12.89
CA ILE A 40 0.40 7.10 12.11
C ILE A 40 0.94 5.95 12.97
N ARG A 41 0.07 5.01 13.35
CA ARG A 41 0.39 3.87 14.22
C ARG A 41 0.36 2.53 13.50
N GLN A 42 -0.23 2.45 12.32
CA GLN A 42 -0.18 1.22 11.53
C GLN A 42 1.27 0.88 11.17
N ALA A 43 1.63 -0.38 11.32
CA ALA A 43 2.91 -0.88 10.81
C ALA A 43 2.98 -0.74 9.29
N ARG A 44 4.19 -0.51 8.75
CA ARG A 44 4.37 -0.53 7.29
C ARG A 44 4.06 -1.91 6.74
N SER A 45 3.49 -1.95 5.55
CA SER A 45 3.22 -3.21 4.86
C SER A 45 4.52 -3.80 4.28
N ALA A 46 4.87 -5.00 4.70
CA ALA A 46 5.99 -5.73 4.09
C ALA A 46 5.74 -6.08 2.62
N LYS A 47 4.49 -6.07 2.15
CA LYS A 47 4.12 -6.32 0.75
C LYS A 47 4.42 -5.14 -0.16
N ARG A 48 4.43 -3.88 0.38
CA ARG A 48 4.47 -2.66 -0.43
C ARG A 48 5.87 -2.30 -0.87
N GLY A 49 6.10 -2.42 -2.17
CA GLY A 49 7.33 -2.09 -2.85
C GLY A 49 7.18 -0.97 -3.87
N ILE A 50 8.24 -0.68 -4.61
CA ILE A 50 8.26 0.25 -5.73
C ILE A 50 9.18 -0.24 -6.83
N SER A 51 8.74 -0.18 -8.09
CA SER A 51 9.60 -0.37 -9.25
C SER A 51 10.11 0.98 -9.76
N GLY A 52 11.39 1.04 -10.08
CA GLY A 52 12.00 2.24 -10.63
C GLY A 52 13.26 2.69 -9.89
N PRO A 53 14.09 3.52 -10.54
CA PRO A 53 15.35 3.98 -9.96
C PRO A 53 15.11 4.97 -8.82
N MET A 54 15.96 4.90 -7.80
CA MET A 54 16.16 5.97 -6.82
C MET A 54 17.20 6.94 -7.40
N GLN A 55 16.78 8.13 -7.76
CA GLN A 55 17.65 9.13 -8.41
C GLN A 55 18.26 10.11 -7.41
N LEU A 56 17.59 10.33 -6.29
CA LEU A 56 17.96 11.26 -5.23
C LEU A 56 17.85 10.60 -3.87
N GLU A 57 18.63 11.05 -2.87
CA GLU A 57 18.48 10.64 -1.48
C GLU A 57 17.05 10.89 -0.94
N SER A 58 16.46 12.00 -1.36
CA SER A 58 15.09 12.35 -1.01
C SER A 58 14.05 11.36 -1.55
N ASP A 59 14.34 10.61 -2.61
CA ASP A 59 13.42 9.57 -3.10
C ASP A 59 13.26 8.48 -2.06
N VAL A 60 14.35 8.10 -1.40
CA VAL A 60 14.34 7.13 -0.30
C VAL A 60 13.51 7.66 0.86
N THR A 61 13.81 8.85 1.37
CA THR A 61 13.16 9.40 2.57
C THR A 61 11.69 9.73 2.37
N LEU A 62 11.28 10.10 1.14
CA LEU A 62 9.88 10.36 0.79
C LEU A 62 9.05 9.08 0.65
N LEU A 63 9.65 8.00 0.15
CA LEU A 63 8.94 6.72 -0.07
C LEU A 63 8.96 5.82 1.16
N ALA A 64 10.02 5.85 1.96
CA ALA A 64 10.22 4.97 3.11
C ALA A 64 9.09 4.94 4.15
N PRO A 65 8.30 6.00 4.40
CA PRO A 65 7.17 5.91 5.32
C PRO A 65 6.14 4.82 4.98
N GLY A 66 6.01 4.45 3.70
CA GLY A 66 5.05 3.43 3.27
C GLY A 66 5.64 2.27 2.48
N VAL A 67 6.85 2.42 1.93
CA VAL A 67 7.48 1.44 1.03
C VAL A 67 8.56 0.66 1.78
N CYS A 68 8.52 -0.67 1.73
CA CYS A 68 9.46 -1.55 2.42
C CYS A 68 10.53 -2.16 1.50
N TRP A 69 10.31 -2.19 0.19
CA TRP A 69 11.27 -2.73 -0.75
C TRP A 69 11.24 -2.02 -2.10
N GLN A 70 12.30 -2.16 -2.86
CA GLN A 70 12.46 -1.51 -4.16
C GLN A 70 13.28 -2.41 -5.09
N TYR A 71 13.01 -2.33 -6.39
CA TYR A 71 13.89 -2.83 -7.43
C TYR A 71 13.94 -1.86 -8.62
N ASN A 72 14.98 -1.99 -9.45
CA ASN A 72 15.27 -1.06 -10.55
C ASN A 72 15.73 -1.77 -11.82
N TRP A 73 15.34 -3.03 -12.00
CA TRP A 73 15.73 -3.90 -13.11
C TRP A 73 17.23 -4.24 -13.17
N GLY A 74 18.00 -3.89 -12.16
CA GLY A 74 19.45 -4.08 -12.09
C GLY A 74 19.90 -4.87 -10.88
N ALA A 75 21.21 -5.07 -10.80
CA ALA A 75 21.88 -5.84 -9.74
C ALA A 75 22.33 -4.97 -8.55
N SER A 76 22.27 -3.64 -8.68
CA SER A 76 22.71 -2.69 -7.66
C SER A 76 21.79 -1.47 -7.61
N VAL A 77 21.83 -0.76 -6.51
CA VAL A 77 21.03 0.47 -6.28
C VAL A 77 21.90 1.56 -5.66
N PRO A 78 21.75 2.83 -6.08
CA PRO A 78 22.29 3.94 -5.33
C PRO A 78 21.59 4.07 -3.99
N TYR A 79 22.27 4.64 -2.99
CA TYR A 79 21.70 4.91 -1.66
C TYR A 79 21.28 3.67 -0.86
N ALA A 80 21.88 2.48 -1.13
CA ALA A 80 21.54 1.26 -0.42
C ALA A 80 21.60 1.40 1.11
N GLN A 81 22.64 2.07 1.64
CA GLN A 81 22.74 2.32 3.09
C GLN A 81 21.59 3.17 3.61
N LEU A 82 21.26 4.26 2.91
CA LEU A 82 20.13 5.12 3.29
C LEU A 82 18.79 4.36 3.24
N MET A 83 18.60 3.46 2.27
CA MET A 83 17.44 2.59 2.19
C MET A 83 17.34 1.71 3.43
N HIS A 84 18.42 1.02 3.82
CA HIS A 84 18.47 0.18 5.00
C HIS A 84 18.22 0.97 6.29
N ASP A 85 18.85 2.14 6.44
CA ASP A 85 18.66 3.02 7.59
C ASP A 85 17.19 3.47 7.74
N ASN A 86 16.45 3.49 6.61
CA ASN A 86 15.02 3.78 6.56
C ASN A 86 14.13 2.52 6.49
N GLY A 87 14.70 1.33 6.69
CA GLY A 87 13.99 0.05 6.68
C GLY A 87 13.40 -0.32 5.33
N MET A 88 14.04 0.07 4.23
CA MET A 88 13.75 -0.38 2.88
C MET A 88 14.82 -1.38 2.43
N VAL A 89 14.41 -2.43 1.72
CA VAL A 89 15.31 -3.44 1.16
C VAL A 89 15.33 -3.33 -0.36
N PHE A 90 16.51 -3.41 -0.96
CA PHE A 90 16.64 -3.57 -2.40
C PHE A 90 16.51 -5.05 -2.79
N MET A 91 15.71 -5.35 -3.80
CA MET A 91 15.63 -6.66 -4.42
C MET A 91 16.36 -6.60 -5.77
N PRO A 92 17.60 -7.11 -5.88
CA PRO A 92 18.30 -7.14 -7.16
C PRO A 92 17.58 -8.02 -8.17
N MET A 93 17.69 -7.70 -9.45
CA MET A 93 17.08 -8.46 -10.54
C MET A 93 18.13 -9.05 -11.47
N ALA A 94 18.03 -10.36 -11.71
CA ALA A 94 18.66 -11.03 -12.83
C ALA A 94 17.78 -10.83 -14.07
N TRP A 95 17.92 -9.68 -14.74
CA TRP A 95 17.04 -9.25 -15.84
C TRP A 95 16.97 -10.25 -16.98
N ASN A 96 18.09 -10.92 -17.27
CA ASN A 96 18.23 -12.03 -18.22
C ASN A 96 19.36 -12.98 -17.76
N ASN A 97 19.90 -13.80 -18.66
CA ASN A 97 21.01 -14.70 -18.39
C ASN A 97 22.36 -13.98 -18.10
N HIS A 98 22.46 -12.69 -18.36
CA HIS A 98 23.63 -11.87 -18.04
C HIS A 98 23.29 -10.96 -16.83
N PHE A 99 23.44 -11.49 -15.64
CA PHE A 99 23.12 -10.75 -14.40
C PHE A 99 24.39 -10.32 -13.66
N GLY A 100 24.31 -9.25 -12.90
CA GLY A 100 25.42 -8.69 -12.15
C GLY A 100 25.76 -9.48 -10.89
N ALA A 101 26.34 -10.68 -11.04
CA ALA A 101 26.64 -11.57 -9.92
C ALA A 101 27.60 -10.94 -8.88
N ALA A 102 28.59 -10.14 -9.32
CA ALA A 102 29.54 -9.48 -8.43
C ALA A 102 28.86 -8.41 -7.56
N GLU A 103 27.98 -7.60 -8.17
CA GLU A 103 27.22 -6.55 -7.51
C GLU A 103 26.22 -7.15 -6.52
N MET A 104 25.49 -8.22 -6.90
CA MET A 104 24.56 -8.92 -6.03
C MET A 104 25.26 -9.54 -4.81
N ARG A 105 26.44 -10.17 -5.04
CA ARG A 105 27.26 -10.73 -3.94
C ARG A 105 27.71 -9.64 -2.99
N ALA A 106 28.21 -8.50 -3.50
CA ALA A 106 28.63 -7.38 -2.70
C ALA A 106 27.48 -6.77 -1.90
N TYR A 107 26.30 -6.66 -2.54
CA TYR A 107 25.08 -6.18 -1.87
C TYR A 107 24.68 -7.12 -0.73
N LYS A 108 24.58 -8.43 -0.97
CA LYS A 108 24.24 -9.42 0.06
C LYS A 108 25.23 -9.46 1.22
N GLN A 109 26.53 -9.29 0.93
CA GLN A 109 27.57 -9.21 1.97
C GLN A 109 27.40 -7.97 2.87
N SER A 110 27.01 -6.83 2.29
CA SER A 110 26.77 -5.60 3.02
C SER A 110 25.44 -5.60 3.78
N TYR A 111 24.43 -6.30 3.27
CA TYR A 111 23.04 -6.34 3.75
C TYR A 111 22.53 -7.78 3.86
N PRO A 112 22.96 -8.50 4.92
CA PRO A 112 22.63 -9.92 5.10
C PRO A 112 21.13 -10.23 5.16
N GLU A 113 20.30 -9.26 5.52
CA GLU A 113 18.84 -9.35 5.58
C GLU A 113 18.15 -9.35 4.21
N ALA A 114 18.85 -8.98 3.12
CA ALA A 114 18.30 -9.08 1.77
C ALA A 114 18.03 -10.55 1.43
N GLU A 115 16.79 -10.89 1.13
CA GLU A 115 16.37 -12.29 1.00
C GLU A 115 16.18 -12.72 -0.46
N TYR A 116 15.75 -11.82 -1.35
CA TYR A 116 15.23 -12.20 -2.67
C TYR A 116 16.02 -11.62 -3.83
N ILE A 117 16.15 -12.42 -4.90
CA ILE A 117 16.52 -11.99 -6.24
C ILE A 117 15.29 -12.16 -7.13
N LEU A 118 14.91 -11.12 -7.86
CA LEU A 118 13.91 -11.21 -8.92
C LEU A 118 14.58 -11.86 -10.17
N ALA A 119 13.96 -12.88 -10.73
CA ALA A 119 14.48 -13.54 -11.93
C ALA A 119 14.02 -12.77 -13.20
N TYR A 120 14.23 -13.36 -14.35
CA TYR A 120 14.12 -12.78 -15.68
C TYR A 120 12.93 -11.85 -15.90
N ASN A 121 13.20 -10.68 -16.48
CA ASN A 121 12.20 -9.65 -16.74
C ASN A 121 11.43 -9.94 -18.03
N GLU A 122 10.13 -10.19 -17.92
CA GLU A 122 9.20 -10.39 -19.04
C GLU A 122 9.77 -11.27 -20.17
N PRO A 123 10.21 -12.49 -19.87
CA PRO A 123 10.88 -13.34 -20.87
C PRO A 123 9.97 -13.70 -22.05
N ASN A 124 8.66 -13.61 -21.88
CA ASN A 124 7.67 -13.87 -22.92
C ASN A 124 7.32 -12.62 -23.78
N LEU A 125 8.11 -11.52 -23.66
CA LEU A 125 8.02 -10.33 -24.52
C LEU A 125 9.27 -10.20 -25.39
N THR A 126 9.08 -9.91 -26.68
CA THR A 126 10.15 -9.84 -27.69
C THR A 126 11.08 -8.64 -27.54
N ASP A 127 10.64 -7.60 -26.85
CA ASP A 127 11.37 -6.36 -26.56
C ASP A 127 11.92 -6.31 -25.11
N GLN A 128 11.78 -7.41 -24.36
CA GLN A 128 12.29 -7.57 -23.01
C GLN A 128 13.34 -8.72 -22.98
N ALA A 129 13.39 -9.53 -21.95
CA ALA A 129 14.40 -10.60 -21.88
C ALA A 129 14.31 -11.60 -23.04
N ASN A 130 13.16 -11.74 -23.68
CA ASN A 130 12.93 -12.45 -24.94
C ASN A 130 13.50 -13.89 -24.94
N MET A 131 13.02 -14.71 -24.03
CA MET A 131 13.43 -16.10 -23.87
C MET A 131 12.23 -17.04 -23.97
N THR A 132 12.36 -18.09 -24.78
CA THR A 132 11.40 -19.21 -24.66
C THR A 132 11.61 -19.93 -23.32
N PRO A 133 10.65 -20.73 -22.85
CA PRO A 133 10.81 -21.53 -21.64
C PRO A 133 12.07 -22.39 -21.64
N GLU A 134 12.41 -23.03 -22.78
CA GLU A 134 13.59 -23.85 -22.93
C GLU A 134 14.89 -23.04 -22.82
N VAL A 135 14.92 -21.84 -23.42
CA VAL A 135 16.10 -20.95 -23.37
C VAL A 135 16.29 -20.46 -21.94
N ALA A 136 15.23 -20.00 -21.28
CA ALA A 136 15.28 -19.55 -19.89
C ALA A 136 15.73 -20.67 -18.95
N ALA A 137 15.20 -21.88 -19.14
CA ALA A 137 15.58 -23.07 -18.37
C ALA A 137 17.02 -23.47 -18.55
N SER A 138 17.60 -23.28 -19.75
CA SER A 138 19.02 -23.61 -20.01
C SER A 138 20.00 -22.78 -19.16
N TYR A 139 19.61 -21.58 -18.75
CA TYR A 139 20.40 -20.69 -17.88
C TYR A 139 19.99 -20.76 -16.40
N TRP A 140 18.87 -21.38 -16.09
CA TRP A 140 18.31 -21.43 -14.74
C TRP A 140 19.23 -22.07 -13.69
N PRO A 141 19.90 -23.20 -13.97
CA PRO A 141 20.81 -23.84 -13.03
C PRO A 141 21.94 -22.92 -12.53
N GLU A 142 22.47 -22.07 -13.42
CA GLU A 142 23.53 -21.11 -13.08
C GLU A 142 22.99 -20.04 -12.10
N LEU A 143 21.84 -19.44 -12.39
CA LEU A 143 21.20 -18.44 -11.51
C LEU A 143 20.83 -19.06 -10.15
N LYS A 144 20.26 -20.28 -10.16
CA LYS A 144 19.89 -20.99 -8.94
C LYS A 144 21.11 -21.31 -8.06
N ALA A 145 22.17 -21.85 -8.66
CA ALA A 145 23.41 -22.15 -7.95
C ALA A 145 24.05 -20.89 -7.36
N PHE A 146 24.01 -19.77 -8.10
CA PHE A 146 24.49 -18.48 -7.61
C PHE A 146 23.65 -17.96 -6.43
N ALA A 147 22.32 -18.03 -6.53
CA ALA A 147 21.43 -17.61 -5.43
C ALA A 147 21.69 -18.44 -4.16
N ASP A 148 21.85 -19.75 -4.30
CA ASP A 148 22.19 -20.65 -3.19
C ASP A 148 23.55 -20.33 -2.58
N GLU A 149 24.58 -20.07 -3.41
CA GLU A 149 25.92 -19.71 -2.96
C GLU A 149 25.91 -18.48 -2.05
N ILE A 150 25.14 -17.46 -2.41
CA ILE A 150 25.09 -16.21 -1.64
C ILE A 150 23.99 -16.20 -0.55
N GLY A 151 23.20 -17.29 -0.44
CA GLY A 151 22.13 -17.42 0.56
C GLY A 151 20.94 -16.50 0.28
N MET A 152 20.60 -16.28 -0.99
CA MET A 152 19.39 -15.58 -1.42
C MET A 152 18.43 -16.55 -2.10
N LYS A 153 17.15 -16.22 -2.09
CA LYS A 153 16.06 -16.99 -2.67
C LYS A 153 15.61 -16.35 -3.98
N LEU A 154 15.05 -17.14 -4.88
CA LEU A 154 14.54 -16.65 -6.15
C LEU A 154 13.03 -16.37 -6.08
N ILE A 155 12.61 -15.29 -6.72
CA ILE A 155 11.24 -15.07 -7.18
C ILE A 155 11.23 -15.40 -8.67
N SER A 156 10.18 -16.04 -9.18
CA SER A 156 10.14 -16.55 -10.55
C SER A 156 10.42 -15.47 -11.61
N PRO A 157 10.70 -15.86 -12.87
CA PRO A 157 10.63 -14.92 -13.98
C PRO A 157 9.31 -14.13 -13.95
N ALA A 158 9.39 -12.81 -14.14
CA ALA A 158 8.22 -11.94 -14.16
C ALA A 158 7.54 -12.05 -15.53
N VAL A 159 6.32 -12.56 -15.58
CA VAL A 159 5.57 -12.75 -16.84
C VAL A 159 4.40 -11.76 -16.95
N ASN A 160 4.06 -11.44 -18.19
CA ASN A 160 2.92 -10.58 -18.56
C ASN A 160 2.16 -11.22 -19.73
N TYR A 161 1.13 -10.57 -20.29
CA TYR A 161 0.62 -10.94 -21.62
C TYR A 161 1.72 -10.71 -22.65
N GLY A 162 2.17 -11.80 -23.29
CA GLY A 162 3.39 -11.81 -24.07
C GLY A 162 3.22 -11.47 -25.55
N THR A 163 4.31 -11.01 -26.16
CA THR A 163 4.45 -10.79 -27.59
C THR A 163 5.29 -11.87 -28.28
N LEU A 164 5.99 -12.72 -27.50
CA LEU A 164 6.75 -13.84 -28.03
C LEU A 164 5.81 -14.88 -28.67
N ALA A 165 6.13 -15.31 -29.89
CA ALA A 165 5.29 -16.22 -30.65
C ALA A 165 5.02 -17.53 -29.88
N GLY A 166 3.74 -17.84 -29.72
CA GLY A 166 3.28 -19.00 -28.95
C GLY A 166 3.13 -18.79 -27.45
N TYR A 167 3.54 -17.62 -26.91
CA TYR A 167 3.58 -17.33 -25.47
C TYR A 167 2.86 -16.03 -25.09
N SER A 168 1.74 -15.75 -25.75
CA SER A 168 0.89 -14.62 -25.37
C SER A 168 0.22 -14.81 -23.98
N ASP A 169 0.01 -16.07 -23.59
CA ASP A 169 -0.49 -16.41 -22.25
C ASP A 169 0.67 -16.65 -21.28
N PRO A 170 0.78 -15.85 -20.19
CA PRO A 170 1.81 -15.99 -19.18
C PRO A 170 1.79 -17.35 -18.48
N ILE A 171 0.60 -17.93 -18.28
CA ILE A 171 0.46 -19.25 -17.64
C ILE A 171 1.13 -20.33 -18.51
N LYS A 172 0.91 -20.29 -19.82
CA LYS A 172 1.54 -21.26 -20.72
C LYS A 172 3.06 -21.18 -20.65
N TRP A 173 3.63 -19.97 -20.62
CA TRP A 173 5.06 -19.79 -20.53
C TRP A 173 5.63 -20.38 -19.22
N LEU A 174 5.00 -20.10 -18.09
CA LEU A 174 5.42 -20.62 -16.78
C LEU A 174 5.24 -22.14 -16.67
N ASP A 175 4.12 -22.69 -17.16
CA ASP A 175 3.89 -24.15 -17.15
C ASP A 175 4.98 -24.89 -17.91
N GLU A 176 5.33 -24.40 -19.12
CA GLU A 176 6.38 -24.98 -19.92
C GLU A 176 7.79 -24.76 -19.32
N PHE A 177 8.04 -23.61 -18.66
CA PHE A 177 9.27 -23.33 -17.95
C PHE A 177 9.50 -24.29 -16.77
N PHE A 178 8.52 -24.44 -15.90
CA PHE A 178 8.61 -25.36 -14.75
C PHE A 178 8.57 -26.84 -15.14
N ALA A 179 8.20 -27.16 -16.37
CA ALA A 179 8.27 -28.51 -16.91
C ALA A 179 9.66 -28.87 -17.52
N GLN A 180 10.58 -27.87 -17.65
CA GLN A 180 11.91 -28.14 -18.23
C GLN A 180 12.82 -28.91 -17.26
N PRO A 181 13.69 -29.77 -17.79
CA PRO A 181 14.71 -30.42 -16.98
C PRO A 181 15.61 -29.40 -16.25
N GLY A 182 15.83 -29.62 -14.96
CA GLY A 182 16.70 -28.76 -14.15
C GLY A 182 16.00 -27.50 -13.60
N VAL A 183 14.70 -27.37 -13.79
CA VAL A 183 13.86 -26.33 -13.22
C VAL A 183 12.81 -26.95 -12.30
N SER A 184 12.58 -26.38 -11.15
CA SER A 184 11.54 -26.81 -10.22
C SER A 184 10.73 -25.61 -9.70
N LEU A 185 9.45 -25.83 -9.46
CA LEU A 185 8.63 -24.85 -8.76
C LEU A 185 9.13 -24.60 -7.31
N ASP A 186 9.84 -25.58 -6.73
CA ASP A 186 10.45 -25.44 -5.40
C ASP A 186 11.69 -24.55 -5.38
N ASP A 187 12.25 -24.21 -6.57
CA ASP A 187 13.37 -23.27 -6.67
C ASP A 187 12.97 -21.83 -6.35
N VAL A 188 11.67 -21.51 -6.36
CA VAL A 188 11.17 -20.15 -6.18
C VAL A 188 10.26 -20.02 -4.95
N GLU A 189 10.34 -18.88 -4.28
CA GLU A 189 9.49 -18.55 -3.12
C GLU A 189 8.18 -17.87 -3.52
N GLY A 190 8.07 -17.38 -4.76
CA GLY A 190 6.88 -16.72 -5.27
C GLY A 190 6.86 -16.60 -6.79
N ILE A 191 5.71 -16.27 -7.32
CA ILE A 191 5.48 -16.08 -8.76
C ILE A 191 5.43 -14.58 -9.07
N ALA A 192 6.40 -14.07 -9.82
CA ALA A 192 6.40 -12.67 -10.25
C ALA A 192 5.53 -12.47 -11.51
N VAL A 193 4.76 -11.38 -11.50
CA VAL A 193 3.89 -11.02 -12.62
C VAL A 193 3.85 -9.51 -12.82
N HIS A 194 3.61 -9.07 -14.05
CA HIS A 194 3.31 -7.70 -14.39
C HIS A 194 1.89 -7.59 -14.90
N CYS A 195 1.20 -6.51 -14.55
CA CYS A 195 -0.20 -6.36 -14.89
C CYS A 195 -0.58 -4.88 -15.09
N TYR A 196 -0.85 -4.53 -16.34
CA TYR A 196 -1.30 -3.19 -16.75
C TYR A 196 -2.74 -3.27 -17.21
N MET A 197 -3.69 -3.03 -16.29
CA MET A 197 -5.11 -3.33 -16.49
C MET A 197 -6.00 -2.09 -16.29
N PRO A 198 -7.21 -2.09 -16.90
CA PRO A 198 -8.13 -0.95 -16.82
C PRO A 198 -9.00 -0.95 -15.57
N SER A 199 -8.94 -1.97 -14.71
CA SER A 199 -9.75 -2.05 -13.50
C SER A 199 -9.12 -2.96 -12.43
N GLY A 200 -9.49 -2.75 -11.18
CA GLY A 200 -9.10 -3.60 -10.06
C GLY A 200 -9.60 -5.03 -10.22
N GLU A 201 -10.80 -5.22 -10.75
CA GLU A 201 -11.35 -6.57 -11.01
C GLU A 201 -10.53 -7.35 -12.05
N SER A 202 -10.08 -6.66 -13.11
CA SER A 202 -9.20 -7.27 -14.11
C SER A 202 -7.87 -7.70 -13.50
N LEU A 203 -7.26 -6.88 -12.62
CA LEU A 203 -6.03 -7.23 -11.91
C LEU A 203 -6.25 -8.42 -10.97
N LYS A 204 -7.32 -8.40 -10.17
CA LYS A 204 -7.68 -9.49 -9.25
C LYS A 204 -7.86 -10.81 -10.01
N SER A 205 -8.63 -10.77 -11.11
CA SER A 205 -8.85 -11.94 -11.98
C SER A 205 -7.53 -12.45 -12.57
N PHE A 206 -6.62 -11.55 -12.94
CA PHE A 206 -5.30 -11.92 -13.45
C PHE A 206 -4.45 -12.61 -12.38
N ILE A 207 -4.34 -12.04 -11.17
CA ILE A 207 -3.59 -12.63 -10.05
C ILE A 207 -4.09 -14.04 -9.73
N ARG A 208 -5.39 -14.26 -9.66
CA ARG A 208 -5.99 -15.55 -9.34
C ARG A 208 -5.67 -16.66 -10.31
N ARG A 209 -5.29 -16.35 -11.54
CA ARG A 209 -4.82 -17.35 -12.51
C ARG A 209 -3.57 -18.10 -12.04
N PHE A 210 -2.75 -17.47 -11.17
CA PHE A 210 -1.50 -18.01 -10.65
C PHE A 210 -1.68 -18.83 -9.35
N ASP A 211 -2.88 -18.87 -8.78
CA ASP A 211 -3.22 -19.68 -7.59
C ASP A 211 -2.86 -21.16 -7.75
N LYS A 212 -2.88 -21.66 -9.00
CA LYS A 212 -2.54 -23.05 -9.34
C LYS A 212 -1.12 -23.46 -8.92
N TYR A 213 -0.19 -22.51 -8.76
CA TYR A 213 1.19 -22.79 -8.36
C TYR A 213 1.35 -22.95 -6.84
N GLY A 214 0.35 -22.57 -6.04
CA GLY A 214 0.41 -22.67 -4.59
C GLY A 214 1.49 -21.81 -3.93
N LYS A 215 2.04 -20.83 -4.65
CA LYS A 215 3.05 -19.88 -4.21
C LYS A 215 2.46 -18.47 -4.11
N PRO A 216 2.98 -17.60 -3.23
CA PRO A 216 2.57 -16.19 -3.20
C PRO A 216 2.84 -15.49 -4.53
N VAL A 217 1.93 -14.62 -4.96
CA VAL A 217 2.12 -13.80 -6.16
C VAL A 217 2.83 -12.50 -5.79
N TYR A 218 3.86 -12.15 -6.54
CA TYR A 218 4.56 -10.87 -6.49
C TYR A 218 4.16 -10.05 -7.72
N MET A 219 3.29 -9.07 -7.54
CA MET A 219 2.90 -8.12 -8.59
C MET A 219 3.96 -7.03 -8.72
N THR A 220 5.05 -7.34 -9.45
CA THR A 220 6.24 -6.49 -9.48
C THR A 220 6.10 -5.25 -10.35
N GLU A 221 5.14 -5.19 -11.26
CA GLU A 221 4.76 -3.97 -11.98
C GLU A 221 3.25 -3.90 -12.19
N PHE A 222 2.67 -2.76 -11.86
CA PHE A 222 1.25 -2.48 -12.16
C PHE A 222 0.95 -0.99 -12.13
N CYS A 223 0.03 -0.57 -12.98
CA CYS A 223 -0.68 0.70 -12.94
C CYS A 223 -1.94 0.60 -13.81
N HIS A 224 -2.82 1.60 -13.77
CA HIS A 224 -3.97 1.63 -14.67
C HIS A 224 -3.54 1.82 -16.12
N ALA A 225 -3.98 0.91 -16.99
CA ALA A 225 -3.77 0.98 -18.43
C ALA A 225 -4.99 0.42 -19.20
N GLY A 226 -5.29 1.06 -20.32
CA GLY A 226 -6.26 0.58 -21.32
C GLY A 226 -5.53 0.09 -22.56
N SER A 227 -5.58 0.86 -23.66
CA SER A 227 -4.75 0.60 -24.85
C SER A 227 -3.29 1.00 -24.67
N GLY A 228 -2.90 1.49 -23.49
CA GLY A 228 -1.59 1.90 -23.01
C GLY A 228 -1.73 2.49 -21.62
N ILE A 229 -0.63 2.88 -21.00
CA ILE A 229 -0.65 3.51 -19.67
C ILE A 229 -1.51 4.79 -19.71
N THR A 230 -2.47 4.87 -18.80
CA THR A 230 -3.44 5.96 -18.76
C THR A 230 -2.80 7.23 -18.21
N ASN A 231 -2.77 8.29 -19.01
CA ASN A 231 -2.27 9.61 -18.59
C ASN A 231 -3.39 10.45 -17.96
N ASP A 232 -3.95 9.96 -16.85
CA ASP A 232 -5.05 10.56 -16.10
C ASP A 232 -4.88 10.24 -14.61
N VAL A 233 -4.45 11.23 -13.82
CA VAL A 233 -4.16 11.05 -12.38
C VAL A 233 -5.39 10.56 -11.60
N PRO A 234 -6.59 11.14 -11.72
CA PRO A 234 -7.79 10.64 -11.06
C PRO A 234 -8.09 9.15 -11.32
N LYS A 235 -7.89 8.68 -12.58
CA LYS A 235 -8.06 7.27 -12.90
C LYS A 235 -6.99 6.39 -12.26
N GLN A 236 -5.73 6.86 -12.24
CA GLN A 236 -4.66 6.16 -11.52
C GLN A 236 -4.96 6.05 -10.03
N GLN A 237 -5.44 7.12 -9.39
CA GLN A 237 -5.82 7.13 -7.98
C GLN A 237 -6.98 6.18 -7.68
N SER A 238 -8.04 6.21 -8.49
CA SER A 238 -9.17 5.32 -8.32
C SER A 238 -8.77 3.84 -8.45
N TYR A 239 -7.97 3.53 -9.47
CA TYR A 239 -7.41 2.19 -9.66
C TYR A 239 -6.52 1.77 -8.50
N MET A 240 -5.62 2.66 -8.06
CA MET A 240 -4.72 2.40 -6.92
C MET A 240 -5.51 2.03 -5.66
N ALA A 241 -6.55 2.79 -5.32
CA ALA A 241 -7.39 2.49 -4.17
C ALA A 241 -8.00 1.09 -4.25
N ASP A 242 -8.57 0.72 -5.40
CA ASP A 242 -9.19 -0.60 -5.59
C ASP A 242 -8.16 -1.74 -5.45
N VAL A 243 -7.03 -1.63 -6.14
CA VAL A 243 -6.05 -2.73 -6.17
C VAL A 243 -5.26 -2.86 -4.87
N LEU A 244 -4.97 -1.75 -4.16
CA LEU A 244 -4.28 -1.80 -2.88
C LEU A 244 -5.17 -2.40 -1.79
N ASN A 245 -6.47 -2.07 -1.75
CA ASN A 245 -7.42 -2.73 -0.86
C ASN A 245 -7.39 -4.26 -1.03
N TYR A 246 -7.38 -4.73 -2.28
CA TYR A 246 -7.31 -6.16 -2.57
C TYR A 246 -5.96 -6.76 -2.17
N MET A 247 -4.85 -6.20 -2.66
CA MET A 247 -3.52 -6.81 -2.48
C MET A 247 -3.04 -6.80 -1.04
N GLU A 248 -3.38 -5.77 -0.25
CA GLU A 248 -3.04 -5.75 1.18
C GLU A 248 -3.80 -6.83 1.96
N CYS A 249 -5.06 -7.10 1.61
CA CYS A 249 -5.92 -8.03 2.34
C CYS A 249 -5.77 -9.50 1.88
N ASP A 250 -5.25 -9.78 0.68
CA ASP A 250 -5.13 -11.14 0.17
C ASP A 250 -3.79 -11.79 0.58
N ASP A 251 -3.86 -12.82 1.43
CA ASP A 251 -2.67 -13.55 1.90
C ASP A 251 -1.90 -14.28 0.79
N LYS A 252 -2.50 -14.45 -0.39
CA LYS A 252 -1.85 -15.02 -1.57
C LYS A 252 -0.97 -14.02 -2.32
N VAL A 253 -1.08 -12.72 -2.02
CA VAL A 253 -0.18 -11.69 -2.53
C VAL A 253 0.99 -11.56 -1.57
N GLY A 254 2.19 -11.96 -2.02
CA GLY A 254 3.43 -11.88 -1.25
C GLY A 254 4.07 -10.50 -1.27
N GLY A 255 3.90 -9.78 -2.39
CA GLY A 255 4.43 -8.44 -2.56
C GLY A 255 3.86 -7.75 -3.80
N TYR A 256 3.95 -6.42 -3.83
CA TYR A 256 3.56 -5.65 -5.00
C TYR A 256 4.39 -4.36 -5.11
N ALA A 257 4.69 -3.92 -6.33
CA ALA A 257 5.46 -2.72 -6.61
C ALA A 257 4.76 -1.88 -7.69
N TRP A 258 4.39 -0.66 -7.33
CA TRP A 258 3.80 0.28 -8.27
C TRP A 258 4.81 0.68 -9.35
N PHE A 259 4.40 0.70 -10.60
CA PHE A 259 5.15 1.26 -11.71
C PHE A 259 4.68 2.70 -11.96
N MET A 260 5.48 3.77 -11.61
CA MET A 260 6.86 3.73 -11.18
C MET A 260 7.19 4.87 -10.19
N SER A 261 8.39 4.83 -9.59
CA SER A 261 8.85 5.85 -8.63
C SER A 261 8.83 7.27 -9.22
N ARG A 262 9.45 7.46 -10.39
CA ARG A 262 9.56 8.77 -11.06
C ARG A 262 9.40 8.61 -12.57
N GLY A 263 8.28 9.09 -13.10
CA GLY A 263 7.94 9.08 -14.52
C GLY A 263 7.89 10.47 -15.12
N SER A 264 8.16 10.58 -16.42
CA SER A 264 8.06 11.81 -17.21
C SER A 264 7.32 11.57 -18.52
N GLY A 265 6.92 12.62 -19.21
CA GLY A 265 6.20 12.50 -20.49
C GLY A 265 4.86 11.77 -20.32
N SER A 266 4.65 10.69 -21.08
CA SER A 266 3.45 9.84 -21.02
C SER A 266 3.31 9.08 -19.67
N TRP A 267 4.37 9.00 -18.89
CA TRP A 267 4.39 8.30 -17.59
C TRP A 267 4.24 9.27 -16.40
N LYS A 268 3.97 10.54 -16.65
CA LYS A 268 3.83 11.54 -15.57
C LYS A 268 2.69 11.22 -14.63
N ALA A 269 1.58 10.69 -15.14
CA ALA A 269 0.38 10.42 -14.34
C ALA A 269 0.52 9.24 -13.38
N ILE A 270 1.50 8.36 -13.61
CA ILE A 270 1.79 7.20 -12.73
C ILE A 270 2.93 7.46 -11.76
N SER A 271 3.60 8.61 -11.88
CA SER A 271 4.76 8.96 -11.07
C SER A 271 4.38 9.22 -9.61
N LEU A 272 5.04 8.54 -8.66
CA LEU A 272 4.86 8.79 -7.23
C LEU A 272 5.63 10.02 -6.74
N LEU A 273 6.74 10.36 -7.43
CA LEU A 273 7.59 11.51 -7.12
C LEU A 273 7.50 12.54 -8.24
N ASN A 274 7.57 13.83 -7.89
CA ASN A 274 7.64 14.89 -8.89
C ASN A 274 8.99 14.86 -9.62
N THR A 275 9.10 15.55 -10.77
CA THR A 275 10.34 15.62 -11.56
C THR A 275 11.24 16.79 -11.18
N ASN A 276 10.89 17.57 -10.15
CA ASN A 276 11.66 18.73 -9.70
C ASN A 276 12.73 18.29 -8.69
N ALA A 277 13.97 18.09 -9.17
CA ALA A 277 15.08 17.68 -8.31
C ALA A 277 15.49 18.75 -7.27
N ASN A 278 15.13 20.03 -7.47
CA ASN A 278 15.42 21.10 -6.51
C ASN A 278 14.36 21.19 -5.39
N ASN A 279 13.19 20.64 -5.60
CA ASN A 279 12.12 20.55 -4.60
C ASN A 279 11.42 19.19 -4.78
N PRO A 280 12.06 18.08 -4.36
CA PRO A 280 11.50 16.74 -4.49
C PRO A 280 10.34 16.56 -3.52
N GLU A 281 9.21 16.08 -4.04
CA GLU A 281 7.98 15.86 -3.28
C GLU A 281 7.24 14.63 -3.80
N LEU A 282 6.44 14.02 -2.93
CA LEU A 282 5.42 13.07 -3.36
C LEU A 282 4.36 13.79 -4.19
N THR A 283 4.00 13.20 -5.32
CA THR A 283 2.80 13.60 -6.07
C THR A 283 1.53 13.29 -5.26
N PRO A 284 0.34 13.77 -5.65
CA PRO A 284 -0.92 13.32 -5.03
C PRO A 284 -1.05 11.79 -5.05
N LEU A 285 -0.68 11.13 -6.15
CA LEU A 285 -0.66 9.68 -6.27
C LEU A 285 0.38 9.04 -5.34
N GLY A 286 1.56 9.67 -5.21
CA GLY A 286 2.60 9.23 -4.28
C GLY A 286 2.18 9.31 -2.81
N LYS A 287 1.45 10.37 -2.43
CA LYS A 287 0.88 10.48 -1.08
C LYS A 287 -0.13 9.36 -0.82
N GLU A 288 -1.01 9.10 -1.78
CA GLU A 288 -1.96 7.99 -1.69
C GLU A 288 -1.24 6.65 -1.49
N TYR A 289 -0.24 6.34 -2.31
CA TYR A 289 0.51 5.08 -2.23
C TYR A 289 1.25 4.91 -0.91
N VAL A 290 2.00 5.93 -0.50
CA VAL A 290 2.87 5.87 0.70
C VAL A 290 2.03 5.79 1.98
N TYR A 291 0.93 6.54 2.04
CA TYR A 291 0.10 6.65 3.24
C TYR A 291 -1.21 5.86 3.16
N PHE A 292 -1.33 4.96 2.20
CA PHE A 292 -2.47 4.03 2.13
C PHE A 292 -2.52 3.15 3.37
N SER A 293 -3.72 2.78 3.82
CA SER A 293 -3.89 1.83 4.92
C SER A 293 -3.12 0.54 4.67
N THR A 294 -2.56 -0.04 5.72
CA THR A 294 -1.94 -1.38 5.70
C THR A 294 -2.87 -2.44 6.28
N PHE A 295 -4.09 -2.06 6.66
CA PHE A 295 -5.10 -2.93 7.30
C PHE A 295 -4.57 -3.66 8.54
N ASP A 296 -3.65 -3.03 9.27
CA ASP A 296 -3.03 -3.60 10.47
C ASP A 296 -4.08 -3.84 11.56
N LYS A 297 -4.47 -5.10 11.72
CA LYS A 297 -5.48 -5.55 12.70
C LYS A 297 -5.00 -5.38 14.15
N ASN A 298 -3.69 -5.20 14.35
CA ASN A 298 -3.09 -5.00 15.68
C ASN A 298 -2.93 -3.53 16.06
N CYS A 299 -3.27 -2.61 15.14
CA CYS A 299 -3.23 -1.19 15.40
C CYS A 299 -4.42 -0.74 16.25
N TYR A 300 -4.13 -0.09 17.39
CA TYR A 300 -5.13 0.50 18.29
C TYR A 300 -4.73 1.96 18.57
N TYR A 301 -5.69 2.86 18.37
CA TYR A 301 -5.54 4.29 18.60
C TYR A 301 -6.02 4.65 20.00
N PRO A 302 -5.19 5.30 20.83
CA PRO A 302 -5.60 5.69 22.18
C PRO A 302 -6.63 6.82 22.16
N THR A 303 -7.51 6.84 23.14
CA THR A 303 -8.41 7.97 23.37
C THR A 303 -7.63 9.23 23.71
N GLY A 304 -8.10 10.39 23.24
CA GLY A 304 -7.46 11.70 23.42
C GLY A 304 -6.50 12.08 22.27
N GLU A 305 -6.11 11.13 21.42
CA GLU A 305 -5.27 11.40 20.25
C GLU A 305 -6.10 11.36 18.97
N ALA A 306 -5.76 12.23 18.02
CA ALA A 306 -6.30 12.14 16.67
C ALA A 306 -5.63 11.02 15.89
N PHE A 307 -6.38 10.35 15.01
CA PHE A 307 -5.87 9.32 14.12
C PHE A 307 -6.41 9.49 12.70
N PRO A 308 -5.63 9.11 11.67
CA PRO A 308 -6.03 9.31 10.29
C PRO A 308 -7.26 8.46 9.94
N ALA A 309 -8.29 9.10 9.41
CA ALA A 309 -9.48 8.40 8.93
C ALA A 309 -9.14 7.40 7.80
N ALA A 310 -8.08 7.68 7.03
CA ALA A 310 -7.59 6.81 5.97
C ALA A 310 -6.99 5.48 6.48
N HIS A 311 -6.66 5.37 7.78
CA HIS A 311 -5.99 4.18 8.32
C HIS A 311 -6.98 3.21 9.00
N TYR A 312 -8.07 2.92 8.32
CA TYR A 312 -8.97 1.85 8.73
C TYR A 312 -8.31 0.47 8.58
N ARG A 313 -8.70 -0.49 9.40
CA ARG A 313 -8.16 -1.85 9.41
C ARG A 313 -9.04 -2.88 8.72
N SER A 314 -10.29 -2.51 8.39
CA SER A 314 -11.26 -3.35 7.71
C SER A 314 -12.38 -2.51 7.11
N ASN A 315 -13.08 -3.04 6.12
CA ASN A 315 -14.27 -2.48 5.51
C ASN A 315 -15.16 -3.61 4.95
N ASN A 316 -16.39 -3.29 4.52
CA ASN A 316 -17.31 -4.26 3.92
C ASN A 316 -17.59 -4.00 2.43
N ALA A 317 -16.74 -3.25 1.74
CA ALA A 317 -16.97 -2.86 0.36
C ALA A 317 -17.12 -4.09 -0.57
N GLU A 318 -16.30 -5.13 -0.37
CA GLU A 318 -16.37 -6.34 -1.17
C GLU A 318 -17.74 -7.05 -1.06
N ALA A 319 -18.27 -7.15 0.17
CA ALA A 319 -19.57 -7.77 0.41
C ALA A 319 -20.74 -6.97 -0.20
N LEU A 320 -20.62 -5.63 -0.27
CA LEU A 320 -21.63 -4.76 -0.87
C LEU A 320 -21.53 -4.70 -2.40
N ALA A 321 -20.36 -5.03 -2.94
CA ALA A 321 -20.08 -5.01 -4.38
C ALA A 321 -20.27 -6.38 -5.04
N GLU A 322 -20.80 -7.38 -4.33
CA GLU A 322 -21.05 -8.72 -4.89
C GLU A 322 -21.92 -8.63 -6.14
N GLY A 323 -21.38 -9.07 -7.29
CA GLY A 323 -22.02 -9.00 -8.60
C GLY A 323 -21.84 -7.67 -9.35
N THR A 324 -21.05 -6.72 -8.84
CA THR A 324 -20.69 -5.48 -9.51
C THR A 324 -19.19 -5.43 -9.83
N GLU A 325 -18.77 -4.53 -10.73
CA GLU A 325 -17.35 -4.25 -10.91
C GLU A 325 -16.79 -3.60 -9.63
N TRP A 326 -15.58 -4.02 -9.25
CA TRP A 326 -14.87 -3.57 -8.04
C TRP A 326 -14.46 -2.09 -8.14
N GLN A 327 -15.40 -1.17 -7.98
CA GLN A 327 -15.13 0.27 -8.03
C GLN A 327 -15.64 1.02 -6.80
N ASN A 328 -16.11 0.30 -5.78
CA ASN A 328 -16.85 0.88 -4.67
C ASN A 328 -16.10 0.82 -3.32
N THR A 329 -14.78 0.68 -3.34
CA THR A 329 -13.98 0.72 -2.11
C THR A 329 -13.90 2.15 -1.58
N PRO A 330 -13.97 2.40 -0.25
CA PRO A 330 -13.69 3.71 0.30
C PRO A 330 -12.30 4.15 -0.12
N ARG A 331 -12.18 5.28 -0.82
CA ARG A 331 -10.92 5.73 -1.40
C ARG A 331 -10.10 6.52 -0.40
N ILE A 332 -8.79 6.38 -0.53
CA ILE A 332 -7.79 7.18 0.17
C ILE A 332 -7.14 8.07 -0.89
N VAL A 333 -7.26 9.38 -0.76
CA VAL A 333 -6.69 10.34 -1.70
C VAL A 333 -5.86 11.40 -0.98
N ALA A 334 -5.02 12.13 -1.72
CA ALA A 334 -4.23 13.23 -1.16
C ALA A 334 -5.14 14.28 -0.50
N SER A 335 -4.76 14.71 0.71
CA SER A 335 -5.50 15.72 1.46
C SER A 335 -5.31 17.12 0.90
N THR A 336 -6.36 17.91 0.96
CA THR A 336 -6.33 19.38 0.77
C THR A 336 -6.37 20.13 2.11
N ASP A 337 -6.50 19.42 3.24
CA ASP A 337 -6.45 20.01 4.58
C ASP A 337 -5.01 20.33 5.00
N ALA A 338 -4.85 21.22 5.96
CA ALA A 338 -3.55 21.55 6.55
C ALA A 338 -2.95 20.39 7.36
N THR A 339 -3.77 19.44 7.80
CA THR A 339 -3.36 18.29 8.61
C THR A 339 -3.41 17.00 7.81
N GLY A 340 -2.32 16.22 7.90
CA GLY A 340 -2.19 14.91 7.28
C GLY A 340 -2.06 14.88 5.76
N PRO A 341 -1.40 13.86 5.24
CA PRO A 341 -1.11 13.75 3.81
C PRO A 341 -2.28 13.21 2.97
N VAL A 342 -3.20 12.46 3.59
CA VAL A 342 -4.29 11.77 2.89
C VAL A 342 -5.60 11.84 3.67
N VAL A 343 -6.70 11.64 2.97
CA VAL A 343 -8.06 11.60 3.51
C VAL A 343 -8.80 10.36 3.04
N LEU A 344 -9.76 9.92 3.83
CA LEU A 344 -10.73 8.89 3.47
C LEU A 344 -11.93 9.56 2.77
N CYS A 345 -12.29 9.07 1.61
CA CYS A 345 -13.41 9.60 0.85
C CYS A 345 -14.22 8.49 0.15
N ASP A 346 -15.31 8.90 -0.48
CA ASP A 346 -16.13 8.07 -1.34
C ASP A 346 -16.63 6.76 -0.69
N PHE A 347 -17.47 6.92 0.32
CA PHE A 347 -18.39 5.87 0.72
C PHE A 347 -19.50 5.81 -0.34
N PHE A 348 -19.60 4.75 -1.11
CA PHE A 348 -20.49 4.69 -2.27
C PHE A 348 -21.86 4.12 -2.00
N ALA A 349 -22.00 3.28 -0.99
CA ALA A 349 -23.23 2.61 -0.69
C ALA A 349 -23.65 2.84 0.75
N THR A 350 -24.93 3.06 0.98
CA THR A 350 -25.52 3.02 2.31
C THR A 350 -25.18 1.69 2.99
N PHE A 351 -24.84 1.76 4.27
CA PHE A 351 -24.31 0.64 5.08
C PHE A 351 -22.87 0.22 4.79
N MET A 352 -22.17 0.91 3.90
CA MET A 352 -20.71 0.77 3.84
C MET A 352 -20.09 1.27 5.14
N TRP A 353 -19.12 0.52 5.66
CA TRP A 353 -18.40 0.91 6.87
C TRP A 353 -16.90 0.72 6.75
N VAL A 354 -16.19 1.48 7.55
CA VAL A 354 -14.76 1.29 7.85
C VAL A 354 -14.57 1.08 9.34
N GLU A 355 -13.55 0.31 9.72
CA GLU A 355 -13.32 -0.13 11.10
C GLU A 355 -11.93 0.27 11.60
N TYR A 356 -11.86 0.67 12.86
CA TYR A 356 -10.63 1.03 13.58
C TYR A 356 -10.54 0.26 14.91
N GLY A 357 -9.31 -0.07 15.33
CA GLY A 357 -9.04 -0.45 16.71
C GLY A 357 -8.86 0.80 17.56
N ILE A 358 -9.50 0.85 18.72
CA ILE A 358 -9.35 1.94 19.70
C ILE A 358 -8.96 1.37 21.07
N GLU A 359 -8.16 2.12 21.83
CA GLU A 359 -7.76 1.79 23.19
C GLU A 359 -8.23 2.87 24.16
N VAL A 360 -9.16 2.48 25.01
CA VAL A 360 -9.81 3.36 26.00
C VAL A 360 -9.06 3.26 27.32
N ALA A 361 -8.48 4.37 27.78
CA ALA A 361 -7.62 4.39 28.96
C ALA A 361 -8.39 4.19 30.29
N GLU A 362 -9.64 4.65 30.35
CA GLU A 362 -10.49 4.58 31.56
C GLU A 362 -11.98 4.61 31.19
N ASP A 363 -12.83 4.11 32.09
CA ASP A 363 -14.30 4.21 31.93
C ASP A 363 -14.73 5.67 31.89
N GLY A 364 -15.72 5.98 31.05
CA GLY A 364 -16.22 7.35 31.00
C GLY A 364 -17.23 7.61 29.90
N ASN A 365 -17.63 8.89 29.82
CA ASN A 365 -18.43 9.43 28.75
C ASN A 365 -17.51 10.05 27.70
N TYR A 366 -17.63 9.63 26.43
CA TYR A 366 -16.76 10.04 25.33
C TYR A 366 -17.58 10.65 24.20
N GLU A 367 -16.95 11.50 23.43
CA GLU A 367 -17.47 12.02 22.16
C GLU A 367 -16.47 11.72 21.05
N LEU A 368 -16.93 11.52 19.83
CA LEU A 368 -16.07 11.40 18.66
C LEU A 368 -16.04 12.74 17.93
N LEU A 369 -14.84 13.29 17.79
CA LEU A 369 -14.56 14.40 16.90
C LEU A 369 -14.18 13.87 15.53
N ALA A 370 -14.66 14.55 14.47
CA ALA A 370 -14.32 14.25 13.09
C ALA A 370 -13.93 15.53 12.34
N ARG A 371 -12.80 15.53 11.67
CA ARG A 371 -12.40 16.54 10.71
C ARG A 371 -12.87 16.12 9.32
N TYR A 372 -13.75 16.92 8.71
CA TYR A 372 -14.46 16.51 7.49
C TYR A 372 -14.63 17.65 6.49
N SER A 373 -14.90 17.28 5.24
CA SER A 373 -15.37 18.16 4.17
C SER A 373 -16.44 17.47 3.34
N ASN A 374 -17.42 18.22 2.81
CA ASN A 374 -18.47 17.66 1.96
C ASN A 374 -19.20 18.71 1.13
N LEU A 375 -19.76 18.28 0.00
CA LEU A 375 -20.62 19.09 -0.88
C LEU A 375 -22.10 18.99 -0.51
N VAL A 376 -22.50 17.91 0.15
CA VAL A 376 -23.86 17.61 0.60
C VAL A 376 -23.81 17.10 2.02
N ASP A 377 -24.90 17.19 2.75
CA ASP A 377 -24.98 16.62 4.10
C ASP A 377 -24.70 15.10 4.06
N GLY A 378 -23.95 14.64 5.06
CA GLY A 378 -23.63 13.22 5.23
C GLY A 378 -24.02 12.72 6.60
N THR A 379 -24.84 11.68 6.68
CA THR A 379 -25.24 11.05 7.95
C THR A 379 -24.47 9.77 8.15
N PHE A 380 -23.81 9.67 9.31
CA PHE A 380 -22.99 8.52 9.68
C PHE A 380 -23.38 7.99 11.04
N GLY A 381 -23.40 6.68 11.13
CA GLY A 381 -23.52 5.95 12.39
C GLY A 381 -22.16 5.56 12.92
N PHE A 382 -22.03 5.60 14.24
CA PHE A 382 -20.83 5.15 14.96
C PHE A 382 -21.20 3.96 15.83
N GLU A 383 -20.45 2.89 15.70
CA GLU A 383 -20.67 1.64 16.41
C GLU A 383 -19.43 1.27 17.21
N ILE A 384 -19.61 0.86 18.44
CA ILE A 384 -18.58 0.27 19.29
C ILE A 384 -18.92 -1.20 19.52
N ASP A 385 -18.00 -2.07 19.17
CA ASP A 385 -18.15 -3.55 19.28
C ASP A 385 -19.47 -4.04 18.66
N GLY A 386 -19.85 -3.43 17.52
CA GLY A 386 -21.07 -3.75 16.78
C GLY A 386 -22.36 -3.14 17.33
N GLN A 387 -22.30 -2.31 18.38
CA GLN A 387 -23.45 -1.62 18.92
C GLN A 387 -23.44 -0.15 18.50
N ARG A 388 -24.55 0.34 17.93
CA ARG A 388 -24.72 1.74 17.56
C ARG A 388 -24.74 2.61 18.82
N VAL A 389 -23.74 3.51 18.97
CA VAL A 389 -23.59 4.42 20.11
C VAL A 389 -23.93 5.87 19.78
N ALA A 390 -23.81 6.26 18.51
CA ALA A 390 -24.14 7.59 18.04
C ALA A 390 -24.53 7.59 16.56
N THR A 391 -25.30 8.60 16.16
CA THR A 391 -25.53 8.96 14.75
C THR A 391 -25.31 10.47 14.63
N LYS A 392 -24.61 10.89 13.59
CA LYS A 392 -24.30 12.30 13.34
C LYS A 392 -24.51 12.65 11.88
N THR A 393 -25.23 13.74 11.63
CA THR A 393 -25.28 14.40 10.34
C THR A 393 -24.22 15.50 10.31
N PHE A 394 -23.28 15.38 9.40
CA PHE A 394 -22.28 16.39 9.08
C PHE A 394 -22.86 17.30 7.99
N ALA A 395 -23.19 18.52 8.38
CA ALA A 395 -23.76 19.52 7.46
C ALA A 395 -22.74 19.90 6.38
N THR A 396 -23.22 20.22 5.19
CA THR A 396 -22.34 20.61 4.08
C THR A 396 -21.35 21.72 4.47
N THR A 397 -20.12 21.56 4.04
CA THR A 397 -19.07 22.59 4.16
C THR A 397 -19.07 23.56 2.96
N GLY A 398 -19.84 23.23 1.91
CA GLY A 398 -19.98 24.01 0.68
C GLY A 398 -18.95 23.68 -0.40
N ALA A 399 -17.83 23.04 -0.04
CA ALA A 399 -16.82 22.58 -0.98
C ALA A 399 -15.97 21.46 -0.38
N GLU A 400 -15.39 20.57 -1.22
CA GLU A 400 -14.56 19.44 -0.78
C GLU A 400 -13.20 19.85 -0.20
N ASN A 401 -12.77 21.09 -0.42
CA ASN A 401 -11.54 21.67 0.13
C ASN A 401 -11.79 22.64 1.31
N VAL A 402 -13.02 22.71 1.80
CA VAL A 402 -13.38 23.49 3.00
C VAL A 402 -13.59 22.51 4.15
N TRP A 403 -12.68 22.55 5.12
CA TRP A 403 -12.62 21.61 6.22
C TRP A 403 -13.20 22.17 7.49
N LYS A 404 -14.00 21.37 8.18
CA LYS A 404 -14.57 21.70 9.50
C LYS A 404 -14.39 20.52 10.44
N THR A 405 -14.39 20.82 11.74
CA THR A 405 -14.45 19.80 12.80
C THR A 405 -15.83 19.86 13.46
N ASP A 406 -16.44 18.71 13.66
CA ASP A 406 -17.69 18.56 14.41
C ASP A 406 -17.60 17.30 15.29
N ARG A 407 -18.59 17.08 16.13
CA ARG A 407 -18.61 16.01 17.14
C ARG A 407 -19.96 15.30 17.23
N THR A 408 -19.92 14.09 17.74
CA THR A 408 -21.12 13.34 18.15
C THR A 408 -21.63 13.80 19.49
N GLU A 409 -22.86 13.41 19.87
CA GLU A 409 -23.27 13.37 21.25
C GLU A 409 -22.37 12.41 22.06
N GLY A 410 -22.40 12.59 23.39
CA GLY A 410 -21.59 11.73 24.26
C GLY A 410 -22.19 10.34 24.42
N PHE A 411 -21.32 9.35 24.54
CA PHE A 411 -21.65 7.94 24.78
C PHE A 411 -20.68 7.28 25.76
N ALA A 412 -21.14 6.27 26.49
CA ALA A 412 -20.33 5.58 27.48
C ALA A 412 -19.35 4.60 26.80
N LEU A 413 -18.10 4.58 27.27
CA LEU A 413 -17.11 3.54 26.94
C LEU A 413 -16.49 3.00 28.20
N SER A 414 -16.25 1.70 28.23
CA SER A 414 -15.44 1.06 29.27
C SER A 414 -13.95 1.11 28.91
N LYS A 415 -13.10 1.02 29.91
CA LYS A 415 -11.66 0.83 29.73
C LYS A 415 -11.37 -0.46 28.95
N GLY A 416 -10.45 -0.39 28.00
CA GLY A 416 -10.01 -1.55 27.23
C GLY A 416 -9.90 -1.28 25.74
N ARG A 417 -9.73 -2.37 24.99
CA ARG A 417 -9.64 -2.34 23.53
C ARG A 417 -11.04 -2.60 22.95
N HIS A 418 -11.41 -1.77 22.00
CA HIS A 418 -12.71 -1.80 21.33
C HIS A 418 -12.53 -1.69 19.81
N THR A 419 -13.57 -2.01 19.09
CA THR A 419 -13.73 -1.78 17.66
C THR A 419 -14.64 -0.59 17.44
N LEU A 420 -14.16 0.44 16.74
CA LEU A 420 -14.99 1.55 16.24
C LEU A 420 -15.32 1.31 14.77
N ARG A 421 -16.60 1.31 14.41
CA ARG A 421 -17.04 1.36 13.00
C ARG A 421 -17.67 2.70 12.69
N VAL A 422 -17.34 3.24 11.53
CA VAL A 422 -17.97 4.41 10.94
C VAL A 422 -18.78 3.93 9.75
N VAL A 423 -20.10 4.04 9.83
CA VAL A 423 -21.08 3.48 8.88
C VAL A 423 -21.78 4.60 8.14
N LEU A 424 -21.81 4.55 6.81
CA LEU A 424 -22.61 5.49 6.02
C LEU A 424 -24.09 5.14 6.10
N ASP A 425 -24.88 6.04 6.69
CA ASP A 425 -26.36 5.94 6.72
C ASP A 425 -27.01 6.70 5.54
N GLY A 426 -26.33 7.73 5.00
CA GLY A 426 -26.79 8.45 3.81
C GLY A 426 -25.98 9.72 3.53
N GLY A 427 -26.04 10.23 2.30
CA GLY A 427 -25.26 11.40 1.87
C GLY A 427 -23.79 11.09 1.63
N ARG A 428 -22.90 12.05 1.94
CA ARG A 428 -21.44 11.92 1.71
C ARG A 428 -20.66 12.75 2.72
N ALA A 429 -19.46 12.31 3.09
CA ALA A 429 -18.42 13.16 3.68
C ALA A 429 -17.05 12.57 3.41
N ASN A 430 -16.05 13.44 3.27
CA ASN A 430 -14.64 13.10 3.31
C ASN A 430 -14.14 13.32 4.73
N PHE A 431 -13.35 12.39 5.26
CA PHE A 431 -12.79 12.49 6.61
C PHE A 431 -11.27 12.53 6.57
N ASN A 432 -10.70 13.50 7.28
CA ASN A 432 -9.24 13.57 7.44
C ASN A 432 -8.81 12.78 8.67
N TRP A 433 -9.40 13.07 9.83
CA TRP A 433 -9.08 12.37 11.08
C TRP A 433 -10.30 12.24 11.99
N PHE A 434 -10.19 11.29 12.90
CA PHE A 434 -11.09 11.10 14.04
C PHE A 434 -10.32 11.23 15.36
N CYS A 435 -11.00 11.61 16.42
CA CYS A 435 -10.47 11.59 17.79
C CYS A 435 -11.59 11.21 18.77
N LEU A 436 -11.37 10.19 19.58
CA LEU A 436 -12.24 9.86 20.70
C LEU A 436 -11.75 10.61 21.93
N ARG A 437 -12.52 11.60 22.38
CA ARG A 437 -12.17 12.46 23.49
C ARG A 437 -13.13 12.23 24.66
N LYS A 438 -12.58 12.16 25.90
CA LYS A 438 -13.39 12.12 27.11
C LYS A 438 -14.10 13.47 27.27
N LYS A 439 -15.40 13.44 27.61
CA LYS A 439 -16.28 14.60 27.77
C LYS A 439 -16.26 15.12 29.20
#